data_26bb6460be6c4832bc74a7593cc2ec52
#
_entry.id   26bb6460be6c4832bc74a7593cc2ec52
#
_cell.length_a   1.000
_cell.length_b   1.000
_cell.length_c   1.000
_cell.angle_alpha   90.00
_cell.angle_beta   90.00
_cell.angle_gamma   90.00
#
_symmetry.space_group_name_H-M   'P 1'
#
loop_
_entity.id
_entity.type
_entity.pdbx_description
1 polymer ?
#
loop_
_entity_poly.entity_id
_entity_poly.type
_entity_poly.pdbx_seq_one_letter_code
_entity_poly.pdbx_strand_id
1 'polypeptide(L)'
;MKKIVVILLFSLFFQTFTEDLIEDDKTIKDMKSTLWNRLTEGFHLLQGNLIPKNHTVIAFSSLNKTGYTDIVTYVKDSDQQYSFYKHIYDKEKFSFEQNKTALFTINDANIDSVRNLFVGKLYVANGVDICYLASFNKKGSNDELIHYIKCKETESPKQMQINSNILILNRNFNGEGHILFSKDNKLKMCKLNETDYICEKNIEDFNADSHTNITISLNGGMAYVDVDGNCSPDIILSYEEGNTRYINVYLSSRKTEYNYKFAQNITVGDKDKYGPFIISKINNTKSEKYAPFFDILVPKIDDSKIIVFKNKIEKEYKWDKFFCNEDEGEDAAKIDVFDINAISFDVESYGEKAKFDKSLTPMITPGDFSAEDQQGLLVRQKSDDGTVFISLFSKDAEKFNLQLNVTNNTKIGNLTRAVFYDINEAGALGLIVQNDKLQNFFIYNFRRDKYFIKSKLMNDKEALYDINIGASFRFIVTSKDGSRHMDISYQLAQTSDMNIPLPYSLMGLGETNNYVENFQILSGNYYILAKDKFHKEKYRNFRDHTPVIPNTQMALYKFKNGKNKIEWYIDLYVLPTDTLLIIALSIVGFMLVILGIIIYLHVREVKEEQKETNKFKSWFA
;
A
#
# COMPACT_ATOMS: atom_id res chain seq x y z
N MET A 1 7.63 56.16 -15.99
CA MET A 1 6.84 55.47 -17.02
C MET A 1 7.57 54.29 -17.70
N LYS A 2 8.82 54.44 -18.22
CA LYS A 2 9.50 53.31 -18.91
C LYS A 2 9.76 52.06 -18.05
N LYS A 3 9.94 52.14 -16.74
CA LYS A 3 10.14 50.99 -15.85
C LYS A 3 8.85 50.16 -15.59
N ILE A 4 7.70 50.80 -15.58
CA ILE A 4 6.40 50.14 -15.37
C ILE A 4 5.98 49.41 -16.63
N VAL A 5 6.29 49.90 -17.82
CA VAL A 5 5.98 49.25 -19.09
C VAL A 5 6.77 47.95 -19.26
N VAL A 6 8.02 47.89 -18.79
CA VAL A 6 8.85 46.66 -18.86
C VAL A 6 8.31 45.60 -17.92
N ILE A 7 7.86 45.96 -16.72
CA ILE A 7 7.27 45.00 -15.76
C ILE A 7 5.92 44.49 -16.27
N LEU A 8 5.10 45.36 -16.88
CA LEU A 8 3.83 44.97 -17.48
C LEU A 8 4.00 44.08 -18.73
N LEU A 9 4.98 44.37 -19.57
CA LEU A 9 5.32 43.52 -20.72
C LEU A 9 5.88 42.15 -20.28
N PHE A 10 6.65 42.13 -19.18
CA PHE A 10 7.14 40.85 -18.61
C PHE A 10 6.01 40.03 -18.00
N SER A 11 5.08 40.65 -17.31
CA SER A 11 3.89 39.99 -16.75
C SER A 11 2.97 39.48 -17.87
N LEU A 12 2.74 40.27 -18.93
CA LEU A 12 1.96 39.86 -20.10
C LEU A 12 2.65 38.75 -20.91
N PHE A 13 3.97 38.80 -21.08
CA PHE A 13 4.75 37.78 -21.76
C PHE A 13 4.75 36.46 -20.99
N PHE A 14 4.83 36.50 -19.67
CA PHE A 14 4.70 35.33 -18.82
C PHE A 14 3.29 34.75 -18.86
N GLN A 15 2.28 35.60 -18.90
CA GLN A 15 0.87 35.16 -18.95
C GLN A 15 0.52 34.55 -20.30
N THR A 16 0.96 35.13 -21.43
CA THR A 16 0.77 34.55 -22.77
C THR A 16 1.60 33.25 -22.97
N PHE A 17 2.84 33.18 -22.45
CA PHE A 17 3.69 32.00 -22.61
C PHE A 17 3.17 30.82 -21.78
N THR A 18 2.51 31.07 -20.66
CA THR A 18 1.85 30.01 -19.88
C THR A 18 0.52 29.57 -20.51
N GLU A 19 -0.15 30.44 -21.24
CA GLU A 19 -1.40 30.13 -21.97
C GLU A 19 -1.14 29.32 -23.26
N ASP A 20 -0.12 29.68 -24.05
CA ASP A 20 0.18 29.02 -25.34
C ASP A 20 0.83 27.62 -25.22
N LEU A 21 1.57 27.33 -24.14
CA LEU A 21 2.11 26.00 -23.87
C LEU A 21 1.03 24.98 -23.43
N ILE A 22 -0.18 25.45 -23.26
CA ILE A 22 -1.30 24.66 -22.74
C ILE A 22 -2.37 24.34 -23.83
N GLU A 23 -2.20 24.67 -25.12
CA GLU A 23 -3.33 24.71 -26.06
C GLU A 23 -3.68 23.45 -26.89
N ASP A 24 -3.08 22.29 -26.66
CA ASP A 24 -3.41 21.07 -27.45
C ASP A 24 -4.00 19.92 -26.63
N ASP A 25 -5.02 20.10 -25.90
CA ASP A 25 -6.01 19.05 -25.60
C ASP A 25 -7.14 19.57 -24.69
N LYS A 26 -8.18 20.12 -25.28
CA LYS A 26 -9.24 20.85 -24.59
C LYS A 26 -9.94 20.06 -23.47
N THR A 27 -10.02 18.73 -23.60
CA THR A 27 -10.73 17.86 -22.63
C THR A 27 -9.85 17.54 -21.40
N ILE A 28 -8.57 17.33 -21.58
CA ILE A 28 -7.62 17.06 -20.48
C ILE A 28 -7.20 18.36 -19.80
N LYS A 29 -7.14 19.45 -20.55
CA LYS A 29 -6.90 20.82 -20.05
C LYS A 29 -8.01 21.28 -19.11
N ASP A 30 -9.25 21.11 -19.48
CA ASP A 30 -10.37 21.49 -18.61
C ASP A 30 -10.36 20.67 -17.31
N MET A 31 -9.93 19.40 -17.33
CA MET A 31 -9.72 18.63 -16.11
C MET A 31 -8.48 19.08 -15.32
N LYS A 32 -7.33 19.28 -15.95
CA LYS A 32 -6.11 19.72 -15.25
C LYS A 32 -6.23 21.15 -14.73
N SER A 33 -6.64 22.10 -15.53
CA SER A 33 -6.71 23.51 -15.13
C SER A 33 -7.85 23.79 -14.15
N THR A 34 -9.00 23.12 -14.28
CA THR A 34 -10.11 23.23 -13.31
C THR A 34 -9.87 22.45 -12.03
N LEU A 35 -9.22 21.27 -12.09
CA LEU A 35 -8.88 20.52 -10.88
C LEU A 35 -7.80 21.23 -10.05
N TRP A 36 -6.69 21.66 -10.68
CA TRP A 36 -5.52 22.12 -9.93
C TRP A 36 -5.61 23.56 -9.42
N ASN A 37 -6.32 24.43 -10.12
CA ASN A 37 -6.41 25.85 -9.73
C ASN A 37 -7.60 26.21 -8.84
N ARG A 38 -8.56 25.30 -8.65
CA ARG A 38 -9.79 25.55 -7.88
C ARG A 38 -10.07 24.55 -6.76
N LEU A 39 -9.25 23.47 -6.61
CA LEU A 39 -9.48 22.52 -5.56
C LEU A 39 -9.08 23.11 -4.21
N THR A 40 -10.04 23.20 -3.33
CA THR A 40 -9.79 23.35 -1.90
C THR A 40 -9.25 22.03 -1.35
N GLU A 41 -8.43 22.09 -0.30
CA GLU A 41 -7.97 20.89 0.39
C GLU A 41 -9.15 20.01 0.81
N GLY A 42 -9.04 18.70 0.61
CA GLY A 42 -10.07 17.72 0.98
C GLY A 42 -10.41 16.70 -0.12
N PHE A 43 -11.58 16.12 0.00
CA PHE A 43 -12.06 15.05 -0.89
C PHE A 43 -12.98 15.56 -1.98
N HIS A 44 -12.71 15.16 -3.21
CA HIS A 44 -13.43 15.60 -4.40
C HIS A 44 -13.88 14.41 -5.25
N LEU A 45 -15.16 14.38 -5.59
CA LEU A 45 -15.71 13.38 -6.51
C LEU A 45 -15.26 13.69 -7.94
N LEU A 46 -14.51 12.75 -8.55
CA LEU A 46 -14.15 12.85 -9.97
C LEU A 46 -15.32 12.43 -10.85
N GLN A 47 -15.65 13.29 -11.82
CA GLN A 47 -16.66 12.97 -12.81
C GLN A 47 -16.01 12.18 -13.94
N GLY A 48 -16.59 11.02 -14.27
CA GLY A 48 -16.14 10.15 -15.36
C GLY A 48 -16.12 8.67 -14.97
N ASN A 49 -16.35 7.81 -15.95
CA ASN A 49 -16.23 6.36 -15.76
C ASN A 49 -14.79 5.95 -16.09
N LEU A 50 -13.88 6.08 -15.11
CA LEU A 50 -12.48 5.69 -15.27
C LEU A 50 -12.30 4.17 -15.40
N ILE A 51 -13.24 3.38 -14.85
CA ILE A 51 -13.32 1.92 -15.01
C ILE A 51 -14.67 1.61 -15.66
N PRO A 52 -14.74 0.70 -16.63
CA PRO A 52 -16.01 0.33 -17.28
C PRO A 52 -17.08 -0.12 -16.27
N LYS A 53 -18.35 0.07 -16.61
CA LYS A 53 -19.46 -0.47 -15.83
C LYS A 53 -19.38 -1.99 -15.76
N ASN A 54 -19.98 -2.58 -14.74
CA ASN A 54 -20.01 -4.02 -14.45
C ASN A 54 -18.67 -4.61 -14.02
N HIS A 55 -17.61 -3.80 -13.91
CA HIS A 55 -16.32 -4.23 -13.41
C HIS A 55 -16.20 -3.97 -11.92
N THR A 56 -15.89 -5.00 -11.14
CA THR A 56 -15.67 -4.90 -9.69
C THR A 56 -14.18 -5.00 -9.38
N VAL A 57 -13.62 -4.02 -8.67
CA VAL A 57 -12.21 -4.02 -8.26
C VAL A 57 -11.96 -5.15 -7.27
N ILE A 58 -10.94 -5.97 -7.51
CA ILE A 58 -10.61 -7.13 -6.68
C ILE A 58 -9.17 -7.19 -6.22
N ALA A 59 -8.23 -6.61 -6.96
CA ALA A 59 -6.83 -6.55 -6.58
C ALA A 59 -6.12 -5.35 -7.21
N PHE A 60 -4.98 -5.01 -6.66
CA PHE A 60 -4.03 -4.06 -7.21
C PHE A 60 -2.72 -4.77 -7.55
N SER A 61 -2.09 -4.39 -8.64
CA SER A 61 -0.84 -4.99 -9.07
C SER A 61 0.00 -3.97 -9.85
N SER A 62 1.22 -4.32 -10.19
CA SER A 62 2.06 -3.57 -11.13
C SER A 62 2.49 -4.51 -12.24
N LEU A 63 1.52 -5.01 -13.00
CA LEU A 63 1.74 -5.95 -14.10
C LEU A 63 2.46 -5.29 -15.29
N ASN A 64 2.48 -3.97 -15.34
CA ASN A 64 3.22 -3.21 -16.33
C ASN A 64 4.50 -2.62 -15.75
N LYS A 65 5.51 -2.48 -16.62
CA LYS A 65 6.80 -1.86 -16.28
C LYS A 65 6.72 -0.32 -16.13
N THR A 66 5.53 0.26 -16.07
CA THR A 66 5.33 1.72 -16.00
C THR A 66 5.59 2.32 -14.63
N GLY A 67 5.72 1.50 -13.60
CA GLY A 67 5.83 1.95 -12.20
C GLY A 67 4.50 2.34 -11.56
N TYR A 68 3.42 2.48 -12.33
CA TYR A 68 2.08 2.79 -11.83
C TYR A 68 1.35 1.54 -11.34
N THR A 69 0.38 1.76 -10.47
CA THR A 69 -0.44 0.69 -9.92
C THR A 69 -1.60 0.36 -10.85
N ASP A 70 -1.60 -0.85 -11.38
CA ASP A 70 -2.68 -1.38 -12.21
C ASP A 70 -3.85 -1.85 -11.33
N ILE A 71 -5.06 -1.74 -11.85
CA ILE A 71 -6.28 -2.25 -11.21
C ILE A 71 -6.67 -3.58 -11.86
N VAL A 72 -6.90 -4.59 -11.04
CA VAL A 72 -7.49 -5.84 -11.51
C VAL A 72 -8.95 -5.89 -11.08
N THR A 73 -9.82 -6.17 -12.06
CA THR A 73 -11.25 -6.26 -11.87
C THR A 73 -11.78 -7.62 -12.29
N TYR A 74 -12.97 -7.95 -11.83
CA TYR A 74 -13.72 -9.06 -12.39
C TYR A 74 -15.09 -8.60 -12.90
N VAL A 75 -15.63 -9.37 -13.84
CA VAL A 75 -16.98 -9.26 -14.37
C VAL A 75 -17.66 -10.61 -14.19
N LYS A 76 -18.90 -10.58 -13.72
CA LYS A 76 -19.77 -11.77 -13.74
C LYS A 76 -20.54 -11.76 -15.05
N ASP A 77 -20.05 -12.52 -16.04
CA ASP A 77 -20.64 -12.57 -17.39
C ASP A 77 -21.95 -13.35 -17.43
N SER A 78 -22.06 -14.36 -16.56
CA SER A 78 -23.26 -15.17 -16.34
C SER A 78 -23.24 -15.72 -14.90
N ASP A 79 -24.28 -16.44 -14.50
CA ASP A 79 -24.35 -17.05 -13.15
C ASP A 79 -23.24 -18.06 -12.87
N GLN A 80 -22.53 -18.49 -13.89
CA GLN A 80 -21.48 -19.53 -13.80
C GLN A 80 -20.13 -19.06 -14.32
N GLN A 81 -20.04 -17.85 -14.88
CA GLN A 81 -18.83 -17.37 -15.53
C GLN A 81 -18.32 -16.08 -14.92
N TYR A 82 -17.06 -16.07 -14.53
CA TYR A 82 -16.32 -14.94 -14.02
C TYR A 82 -15.09 -14.68 -14.89
N SER A 83 -14.98 -13.49 -15.44
CA SER A 83 -13.84 -13.03 -16.25
C SER A 83 -13.06 -11.95 -15.53
N PHE A 84 -11.73 -12.07 -15.51
CA PHE A 84 -10.83 -11.14 -14.83
C PHE A 84 -10.09 -10.29 -15.84
N TYR A 85 -10.03 -8.98 -15.59
CA TYR A 85 -9.45 -7.98 -16.50
C TYR A 85 -8.43 -7.12 -15.79
N LYS A 86 -7.42 -6.68 -16.53
CA LYS A 86 -6.44 -5.71 -16.08
C LYS A 86 -6.76 -4.34 -16.69
N HIS A 87 -6.68 -3.32 -15.86
CA HIS A 87 -6.77 -1.92 -16.26
C HIS A 87 -5.45 -1.24 -15.97
N ILE A 88 -4.85 -0.68 -17.01
CA ILE A 88 -3.56 0.00 -16.97
C ILE A 88 -3.81 1.49 -16.89
N TYR A 89 -3.16 2.15 -15.95
CA TYR A 89 -3.27 3.59 -15.83
C TYR A 89 -2.48 4.29 -16.94
N ASP A 90 -3.17 5.14 -17.71
CA ASP A 90 -2.59 6.05 -18.69
C ASP A 90 -2.51 7.45 -18.08
N LYS A 91 -1.28 7.88 -17.78
CA LYS A 91 -1.02 9.17 -17.16
C LYS A 91 -1.37 10.35 -18.08
N GLU A 92 -1.19 10.19 -19.39
CA GLU A 92 -1.44 11.26 -20.37
C GLU A 92 -2.94 11.51 -20.51
N LYS A 93 -3.73 10.43 -20.54
CA LYS A 93 -5.18 10.50 -20.66
C LYS A 93 -5.91 10.61 -19.32
N PHE A 94 -5.20 10.46 -18.20
CA PHE A 94 -5.79 10.39 -16.87
C PHE A 94 -6.96 9.39 -16.81
N SER A 95 -6.74 8.22 -17.39
CA SER A 95 -7.75 7.18 -17.55
C SER A 95 -7.14 5.79 -17.42
N PHE A 96 -7.99 4.78 -17.26
CA PHE A 96 -7.56 3.39 -17.27
C PHE A 96 -7.87 2.77 -18.64
N GLU A 97 -6.83 2.26 -19.30
CA GLU A 97 -7.01 1.45 -20.50
C GLU A 97 -7.28 0.00 -20.11
N GLN A 98 -8.44 -0.49 -20.50
CA GLN A 98 -8.79 -1.89 -20.33
C GLN A 98 -8.05 -2.75 -21.34
N ASN A 99 -7.37 -3.81 -20.88
CA ASN A 99 -6.93 -4.86 -21.79
C ASN A 99 -8.17 -5.56 -22.37
N LYS A 100 -8.29 -5.60 -23.69
CA LYS A 100 -9.46 -6.18 -24.40
C LYS A 100 -9.64 -7.68 -24.14
N THR A 101 -8.56 -8.37 -23.78
CA THR A 101 -8.59 -9.80 -23.46
C THR A 101 -8.62 -10.00 -21.95
N ALA A 102 -9.48 -10.90 -21.47
CA ALA A 102 -9.46 -11.32 -20.08
C ALA A 102 -8.12 -11.96 -19.72
N LEU A 103 -7.62 -11.69 -18.52
CA LEU A 103 -6.45 -12.38 -17.97
C LEU A 103 -6.71 -13.87 -17.86
N PHE A 104 -7.90 -14.22 -17.41
CA PHE A 104 -8.44 -15.58 -17.36
C PHE A 104 -9.95 -15.55 -17.12
N THR A 105 -10.60 -16.67 -17.40
CA THR A 105 -12.03 -16.87 -17.17
C THR A 105 -12.22 -18.19 -16.45
N ILE A 106 -13.15 -18.21 -15.49
CA ILE A 106 -13.52 -19.39 -14.72
C ILE A 106 -15.01 -19.66 -14.97
N ASN A 107 -15.31 -20.90 -15.38
CA ASN A 107 -16.66 -21.40 -15.58
C ASN A 107 -16.93 -22.51 -14.55
N ASP A 108 -17.69 -22.23 -13.51
CA ASP A 108 -18.09 -23.22 -12.51
C ASP A 108 -19.45 -22.86 -11.91
N ALA A 109 -20.38 -23.82 -12.00
CA ALA A 109 -21.74 -23.69 -11.47
C ALA A 109 -21.80 -23.65 -9.93
N ASN A 110 -20.74 -24.08 -9.25
CA ASN A 110 -20.67 -24.17 -7.80
C ASN A 110 -20.17 -22.85 -7.15
N ILE A 111 -19.81 -21.86 -7.94
CA ILE A 111 -19.33 -20.57 -7.45
C ILE A 111 -20.50 -19.60 -7.26
N ASP A 112 -20.51 -18.89 -6.12
CA ASP A 112 -21.48 -17.84 -5.85
C ASP A 112 -20.89 -16.44 -6.09
N SER A 113 -19.77 -16.12 -5.45
CA SER A 113 -19.14 -14.80 -5.48
C SER A 113 -17.63 -14.87 -5.35
N VAL A 114 -16.95 -13.89 -5.94
CA VAL A 114 -15.49 -13.72 -5.80
C VAL A 114 -15.19 -13.15 -4.42
N ARG A 115 -14.28 -13.78 -3.70
CA ARG A 115 -13.84 -13.35 -2.38
C ARG A 115 -12.59 -12.50 -2.44
N ASN A 116 -11.52 -13.06 -2.99
CA ASN A 116 -10.26 -12.34 -3.17
C ASN A 116 -9.50 -12.84 -4.40
N LEU A 117 -8.49 -12.08 -4.80
CA LEU A 117 -7.56 -12.44 -5.86
C LEU A 117 -6.14 -12.06 -5.43
N PHE A 118 -5.25 -13.01 -5.49
CA PHE A 118 -3.81 -12.75 -5.42
C PHE A 118 -3.20 -12.73 -6.82
N VAL A 119 -2.31 -11.78 -7.04
CA VAL A 119 -1.51 -11.65 -8.27
C VAL A 119 -0.04 -11.51 -7.88
N GLY A 120 0.77 -12.49 -8.23
CA GLY A 120 2.20 -12.46 -7.89
C GLY A 120 2.93 -13.72 -8.33
N LYS A 121 4.21 -13.80 -7.99
CA LYS A 121 4.98 -15.02 -8.22
C LYS A 121 4.72 -16.04 -7.14
N LEU A 122 4.32 -17.23 -7.56
CA LEU A 122 4.29 -18.42 -6.71
C LEU A 122 5.28 -19.44 -7.28
N TYR A 123 5.87 -20.24 -6.39
CA TYR A 123 6.79 -21.29 -6.82
C TYR A 123 6.01 -22.42 -7.49
N VAL A 124 6.38 -22.72 -8.72
CA VAL A 124 5.88 -23.87 -9.48
C VAL A 124 7.09 -24.77 -9.76
N ALA A 125 6.92 -26.08 -9.73
CA ALA A 125 8.00 -27.09 -9.69
C ALA A 125 9.12 -26.94 -10.74
N ASN A 126 8.89 -26.21 -11.82
CA ASN A 126 9.88 -25.99 -12.90
C ASN A 126 10.36 -24.52 -13.01
N GLY A 127 10.06 -23.67 -12.03
CA GLY A 127 10.45 -22.26 -12.07
C GLY A 127 9.47 -21.36 -11.32
N VAL A 128 9.67 -20.06 -11.45
CA VAL A 128 8.82 -19.06 -10.82
C VAL A 128 8.02 -18.38 -11.91
N ASP A 129 6.68 -18.53 -11.85
CA ASP A 129 5.77 -17.91 -12.82
C ASP A 129 4.81 -16.94 -12.13
N ILE A 130 4.24 -16.03 -12.93
CA ILE A 130 3.13 -15.19 -12.48
C ILE A 130 1.92 -16.08 -12.27
N CYS A 131 1.41 -16.10 -11.06
CA CYS A 131 0.22 -16.83 -10.71
C CYS A 131 -0.92 -15.89 -10.32
N TYR A 132 -2.11 -16.29 -10.69
CA TYR A 132 -3.36 -15.71 -10.25
C TYR A 132 -4.05 -16.75 -9.38
N LEU A 133 -4.24 -16.44 -8.10
CA LEU A 133 -4.99 -17.30 -7.18
C LEU A 133 -6.30 -16.61 -6.82
N ALA A 134 -7.40 -17.11 -7.37
CA ALA A 134 -8.74 -16.59 -7.11
C ALA A 134 -9.48 -17.50 -6.12
N SER A 135 -10.07 -16.89 -5.10
CA SER A 135 -10.88 -17.56 -4.09
C SER A 135 -12.34 -17.14 -4.21
N PHE A 136 -13.23 -18.10 -4.08
CA PHE A 136 -14.66 -17.93 -4.26
C PHE A 136 -15.43 -18.54 -3.09
N ASN A 137 -16.56 -17.94 -2.75
CA ASN A 137 -17.55 -18.56 -1.90
C ASN A 137 -18.28 -19.65 -2.70
N LYS A 138 -18.49 -20.83 -2.08
CA LYS A 138 -19.23 -21.91 -2.70
C LYS A 138 -20.72 -21.64 -2.65
N LYS A 139 -21.42 -21.90 -3.74
CA LYS A 139 -22.88 -21.73 -3.84
C LYS A 139 -23.61 -22.65 -2.86
N GLY A 140 -24.50 -22.08 -2.06
CA GLY A 140 -25.29 -22.82 -1.10
C GLY A 140 -24.56 -23.22 0.18
N SER A 141 -23.32 -22.78 0.39
CA SER A 141 -22.57 -22.97 1.62
C SER A 141 -21.87 -21.67 2.00
N ASN A 142 -22.07 -21.21 3.22
CA ASN A 142 -21.34 -20.05 3.75
C ASN A 142 -19.96 -20.42 4.34
N ASP A 143 -19.69 -21.72 4.46
CA ASP A 143 -18.55 -22.26 5.18
C ASP A 143 -17.59 -23.04 4.27
N GLU A 144 -17.72 -22.89 2.95
CA GLU A 144 -16.84 -23.54 2.00
C GLU A 144 -16.30 -22.57 0.95
N LEU A 145 -14.99 -22.70 0.66
CA LEU A 145 -14.31 -21.94 -0.38
C LEU A 145 -13.88 -22.86 -1.53
N ILE A 146 -13.84 -22.26 -2.70
CA ILE A 146 -13.29 -22.87 -3.92
C ILE A 146 -12.17 -21.97 -4.41
N HIS A 147 -10.99 -22.55 -4.67
CA HIS A 147 -9.83 -21.83 -5.14
C HIS A 147 -9.43 -22.27 -6.53
N TYR A 148 -9.13 -21.30 -7.37
CA TYR A 148 -8.59 -21.53 -8.71
C TYR A 148 -7.23 -20.87 -8.84
N ILE A 149 -6.28 -21.61 -9.42
CA ILE A 149 -4.96 -21.11 -9.73
C ILE A 149 -4.70 -21.15 -11.23
N LYS A 150 -4.08 -20.10 -11.75
CA LYS A 150 -3.53 -20.03 -13.09
C LYS A 150 -2.15 -19.41 -13.03
N CYS A 151 -1.10 -20.13 -13.46
CA CYS A 151 0.27 -19.64 -13.41
C CYS A 151 0.84 -19.31 -14.78
N LYS A 152 0.46 -20.01 -15.85
CA LYS A 152 0.94 -19.76 -17.20
C LYS A 152 -0.16 -19.16 -18.06
N GLU A 153 0.21 -18.25 -18.96
CA GLU A 153 -0.78 -17.61 -19.86
C GLU A 153 -1.53 -18.61 -20.74
N THR A 154 -0.84 -19.68 -21.14
CA THR A 154 -1.38 -20.72 -22.06
C THR A 154 -2.25 -21.78 -21.38
N GLU A 155 -2.26 -21.85 -20.05
CA GLU A 155 -2.98 -22.87 -19.31
C GLU A 155 -4.35 -22.38 -18.85
N SER A 156 -5.33 -23.30 -18.82
CA SER A 156 -6.62 -23.04 -18.18
C SER A 156 -6.47 -22.99 -16.66
N PRO A 157 -7.32 -22.20 -15.94
CA PRO A 157 -7.34 -22.20 -14.49
C PRO A 157 -7.61 -23.60 -13.94
N LYS A 158 -6.86 -24.02 -12.91
CA LYS A 158 -7.01 -25.31 -12.23
C LYS A 158 -7.62 -25.12 -10.85
N GLN A 159 -8.60 -25.95 -10.49
CA GLN A 159 -9.19 -25.94 -9.15
C GLN A 159 -8.25 -26.62 -8.15
N MET A 160 -8.07 -25.99 -7.00
CA MET A 160 -7.30 -26.53 -5.88
C MET A 160 -8.23 -27.23 -4.89
N GLN A 161 -7.77 -28.35 -4.34
CA GLN A 161 -8.54 -29.09 -3.30
C GLN A 161 -8.22 -28.55 -1.89
N ILE A 162 -8.51 -27.28 -1.67
CA ILE A 162 -8.34 -26.61 -0.38
C ILE A 162 -9.68 -25.96 -0.02
N ASN A 163 -10.14 -26.18 1.21
CA ASN A 163 -11.38 -25.63 1.72
C ASN A 163 -11.13 -24.80 2.99
N SER A 164 -10.18 -23.88 2.91
CA SER A 164 -9.88 -22.91 3.97
C SER A 164 -9.33 -21.64 3.37
N ASN A 165 -9.27 -20.56 4.12
CA ASN A 165 -8.53 -19.38 3.70
C ASN A 165 -7.06 -19.70 3.43
N ILE A 166 -6.48 -18.99 2.45
CA ILE A 166 -5.09 -19.14 2.05
C ILE A 166 -4.34 -17.86 2.36
N LEU A 167 -3.31 -17.95 3.19
CA LEU A 167 -2.35 -16.88 3.41
C LEU A 167 -1.11 -17.14 2.54
N ILE A 168 -0.67 -16.14 1.81
CA ILE A 168 0.53 -16.21 0.99
C ILE A 168 1.69 -15.59 1.75
N LEU A 169 2.80 -16.30 1.76
CA LEU A 169 4.02 -15.96 2.48
C LEU A 169 5.19 -15.97 1.52
N ASN A 170 6.07 -15.01 1.62
CA ASN A 170 7.38 -15.06 0.97
C ASN A 170 8.40 -15.62 1.96
N ARG A 171 8.73 -16.89 1.82
CA ARG A 171 9.47 -17.59 2.84
C ARG A 171 10.92 -17.83 2.54
N ASN A 172 11.30 -17.95 1.31
CA ASN A 172 12.69 -18.19 1.00
C ASN A 172 13.36 -16.98 0.34
N PHE A 173 14.68 -17.08 0.29
CA PHE A 173 15.54 -16.03 -0.23
C PHE A 173 15.24 -15.64 -1.68
N ASN A 174 14.76 -16.58 -2.48
CA ASN A 174 14.47 -16.39 -3.90
C ASN A 174 13.12 -15.70 -4.15
N GLY A 175 12.38 -15.30 -3.10
CA GLY A 175 11.06 -14.69 -3.22
C GLY A 175 9.96 -15.68 -3.58
N GLU A 176 10.21 -16.97 -3.39
CA GLU A 176 9.22 -18.00 -3.67
C GLU A 176 8.04 -17.88 -2.71
N GLY A 177 6.87 -17.61 -3.26
CA GLY A 177 5.63 -17.56 -2.50
C GLY A 177 5.19 -18.97 -2.06
N HIS A 178 4.96 -19.12 -0.76
CA HIS A 178 4.37 -20.31 -0.17
C HIS A 178 2.92 -20.02 0.18
N ILE A 179 2.11 -21.06 0.22
CA ILE A 179 0.73 -20.99 0.69
C ILE A 179 0.61 -21.65 2.07
N LEU A 180 -0.03 -20.93 2.99
CA LEU A 180 -0.43 -21.45 4.29
C LEU A 180 -1.95 -21.61 4.32
N PHE A 181 -2.41 -22.78 4.70
CA PHE A 181 -3.84 -23.12 4.82
C PHE A 181 -4.07 -24.21 5.86
N SER A 182 -5.31 -24.45 6.24
CA SER A 182 -5.67 -25.58 7.10
C SER A 182 -6.28 -26.71 6.28
N LYS A 183 -5.86 -27.94 6.57
CA LYS A 183 -6.43 -29.17 6.03
C LYS A 183 -6.45 -30.24 7.11
N ASP A 184 -7.58 -30.93 7.25
CA ASP A 184 -7.78 -31.96 8.29
C ASP A 184 -7.47 -31.42 9.71
N ASN A 185 -7.91 -30.17 9.98
CA ASN A 185 -7.67 -29.41 11.21
C ASN A 185 -6.19 -29.18 11.53
N LYS A 186 -5.32 -29.22 10.53
CA LYS A 186 -3.89 -28.96 10.70
C LYS A 186 -3.42 -27.85 9.77
N LEU A 187 -2.58 -26.98 10.27
CA LEU A 187 -1.92 -25.98 9.44
C LEU A 187 -0.92 -26.65 8.49
N LYS A 188 -0.99 -26.31 7.23
CA LYS A 188 -0.12 -26.79 6.17
C LYS A 188 0.54 -25.62 5.48
N MET A 189 1.87 -25.67 5.36
CA MET A 189 2.63 -24.74 4.55
C MET A 189 3.20 -25.50 3.35
N CYS A 190 2.87 -25.06 2.17
CA CYS A 190 3.10 -25.82 0.97
C CYS A 190 3.65 -24.93 -0.15
N LYS A 191 4.43 -25.55 -1.03
CA LYS A 191 4.80 -25.01 -2.33
C LYS A 191 3.79 -25.49 -3.36
N LEU A 192 3.53 -24.68 -4.36
CA LEU A 192 2.71 -25.12 -5.49
C LEU A 192 3.52 -26.04 -6.41
N ASN A 193 2.90 -27.11 -6.85
CA ASN A 193 3.36 -27.91 -7.97
C ASN A 193 2.40 -27.68 -9.15
N GLU A 194 2.77 -28.02 -10.37
CA GLU A 194 2.04 -27.70 -11.62
C GLU A 194 0.52 -27.98 -11.57
N THR A 195 0.09 -28.96 -10.79
CA THR A 195 -1.31 -29.34 -10.64
C THR A 195 -1.78 -29.49 -9.20
N ASP A 196 -0.86 -29.41 -8.24
CA ASP A 196 -1.11 -29.70 -6.83
C ASP A 196 -0.14 -28.90 -5.95
N TYR A 197 -0.09 -29.18 -4.68
CA TYR A 197 0.82 -28.56 -3.73
C TYR A 197 1.66 -29.64 -3.02
N ILE A 198 2.92 -29.28 -2.76
CA ILE A 198 3.85 -30.13 -1.99
C ILE A 198 4.07 -29.47 -0.64
N CYS A 199 3.60 -30.14 0.42
CA CYS A 199 3.76 -29.65 1.77
C CYS A 199 5.10 -30.06 2.34
N GLU A 200 5.80 -29.11 2.96
CA GLU A 200 7.06 -29.35 3.61
C GLU A 200 6.85 -30.20 4.86
N LYS A 201 7.71 -31.23 5.04
CA LYS A 201 7.56 -32.19 6.14
C LYS A 201 7.88 -31.62 7.52
N ASN A 202 8.54 -30.46 7.59
CA ASN A 202 9.14 -29.93 8.83
C ASN A 202 8.28 -28.91 9.58
N ILE A 203 6.98 -28.87 9.35
CA ILE A 203 6.06 -28.00 10.13
C ILE A 203 5.52 -28.77 11.35
N GLU A 204 6.32 -29.65 11.90
CA GLU A 204 5.95 -30.34 13.16
C GLU A 204 5.85 -29.36 14.33
N ASP A 205 6.56 -28.22 14.26
CA ASP A 205 6.57 -27.23 15.33
C ASP A 205 5.29 -26.37 15.43
N PHE A 206 4.48 -26.27 14.39
CA PHE A 206 3.12 -25.75 14.52
C PHE A 206 2.20 -26.67 15.33
N ASN A 207 2.59 -27.92 15.52
CA ASN A 207 1.79 -28.97 16.15
C ASN A 207 2.30 -29.36 17.55
N ALA A 208 3.36 -28.74 18.08
CA ALA A 208 4.00 -29.19 19.31
C ALA A 208 3.22 -28.85 20.58
N ASP A 209 2.32 -27.88 20.54
CA ASP A 209 1.47 -27.51 21.68
C ASP A 209 0.01 -27.89 21.49
N SER A 210 -0.72 -28.04 22.60
CA SER A 210 -2.07 -28.58 22.74
C SER A 210 -3.19 -27.92 21.90
N HIS A 211 -2.86 -26.95 21.05
CA HIS A 211 -3.78 -26.26 20.13
C HIS A 211 -3.65 -26.74 18.67
N THR A 212 -3.43 -28.04 18.48
CA THR A 212 -3.05 -28.64 17.19
C THR A 212 -4.19 -28.81 16.19
N ASN A 213 -5.44 -28.75 16.64
CA ASN A 213 -6.61 -28.90 15.78
C ASN A 213 -7.15 -27.52 15.37
N ILE A 214 -6.43 -26.85 14.48
CA ILE A 214 -6.79 -25.49 14.07
C ILE A 214 -7.31 -25.50 12.64
N THR A 215 -8.58 -25.11 12.48
CA THR A 215 -9.13 -24.73 11.19
C THR A 215 -9.14 -23.20 11.09
N ILE A 216 -8.41 -22.68 10.11
CA ILE A 216 -8.40 -21.22 9.87
C ILE A 216 -9.83 -20.75 9.62
N SER A 217 -10.28 -19.75 10.38
CA SER A 217 -11.62 -19.20 10.22
C SER A 217 -11.82 -18.63 8.83
N LEU A 218 -12.91 -18.99 8.18
CA LEU A 218 -13.25 -18.45 6.86
C LEU A 218 -13.62 -16.95 6.93
N ASN A 219 -14.21 -16.52 8.05
CA ASN A 219 -14.63 -15.15 8.29
C ASN A 219 -13.73 -14.41 9.28
N GLY A 220 -12.54 -14.97 9.55
CA GLY A 220 -11.53 -14.35 10.38
C GLY A 220 -10.41 -13.72 9.57
N GLY A 221 -9.60 -12.90 10.22
CA GLY A 221 -8.43 -12.28 9.61
C GLY A 221 -7.21 -13.21 9.57
N MET A 222 -6.25 -12.85 8.73
CA MET A 222 -4.93 -13.45 8.67
C MET A 222 -3.90 -12.36 8.36
N ALA A 223 -2.74 -12.41 9.00
CA ALA A 223 -1.67 -11.47 8.71
C ALA A 223 -0.29 -12.12 8.72
N TYR A 224 0.61 -11.56 7.92
CA TYR A 224 2.01 -11.93 7.85
C TYR A 224 2.87 -10.68 8.00
N VAL A 225 3.33 -10.40 9.22
CA VAL A 225 3.93 -9.13 9.61
C VAL A 225 4.77 -9.30 10.87
N ASP A 226 5.86 -8.54 10.97
CA ASP A 226 6.74 -8.50 12.15
C ASP A 226 6.04 -7.72 13.29
N VAL A 227 5.54 -8.40 14.30
CA VAL A 227 4.83 -7.79 15.44
C VAL A 227 5.65 -7.70 16.72
N ASP A 228 6.78 -8.42 16.82
CA ASP A 228 7.67 -8.38 17.96
C ASP A 228 8.94 -7.53 17.71
N GLY A 229 9.10 -7.03 16.48
CA GLY A 229 10.23 -6.19 16.08
C GLY A 229 11.54 -6.95 15.95
N ASN A 230 11.50 -8.27 15.78
CA ASN A 230 12.68 -9.08 15.53
C ASN A 230 13.16 -8.99 14.07
N CYS A 231 12.45 -8.24 13.21
CA CYS A 231 12.72 -8.05 11.79
C CYS A 231 12.48 -9.29 10.93
N SER A 232 11.70 -10.20 11.40
CA SER A 232 11.24 -11.36 10.66
C SER A 232 9.71 -11.41 10.76
N PRO A 233 8.98 -11.58 9.65
CA PRO A 233 7.52 -11.55 9.71
C PRO A 233 6.96 -12.73 10.49
N ASP A 234 5.97 -12.44 11.32
CA ASP A 234 5.22 -13.38 12.14
C ASP A 234 3.91 -13.74 11.47
N ILE A 235 3.26 -14.79 11.94
CA ILE A 235 1.97 -15.27 11.44
C ILE A 235 0.91 -15.03 12.50
N ILE A 236 -0.17 -14.35 12.12
CA ILE A 236 -1.34 -14.15 12.95
C ILE A 236 -2.54 -14.77 12.22
N LEU A 237 -3.24 -15.66 12.89
CA LEU A 237 -4.34 -16.41 12.30
C LEU A 237 -5.56 -16.40 13.22
N SER A 238 -6.73 -16.16 12.64
CA SER A 238 -7.98 -16.38 13.33
C SER A 238 -8.46 -17.81 13.13
N TYR A 239 -8.93 -18.45 14.20
CA TYR A 239 -9.56 -19.76 14.16
C TYR A 239 -10.81 -19.80 15.02
N GLU A 240 -11.63 -20.83 14.85
CA GLU A 240 -12.88 -21.01 15.57
C GLU A 240 -12.91 -22.36 16.27
N GLU A 241 -13.32 -22.35 17.54
CA GLU A 241 -13.59 -23.55 18.31
C GLU A 241 -14.99 -23.45 18.91
N GLY A 242 -15.89 -24.29 18.44
CA GLY A 242 -17.32 -24.20 18.78
C GLY A 242 -17.91 -22.86 18.29
N ASN A 243 -18.41 -22.05 19.22
CA ASN A 243 -18.96 -20.73 18.93
C ASN A 243 -18.00 -19.57 19.23
N THR A 244 -16.77 -19.89 19.64
CA THR A 244 -15.82 -18.87 20.06
C THR A 244 -14.74 -18.69 18.98
N ARG A 245 -14.44 -17.43 18.67
CA ARG A 245 -13.33 -17.03 17.81
C ARG A 245 -12.10 -16.69 18.62
N TYR A 246 -10.96 -17.16 18.15
CA TYR A 246 -9.65 -16.95 18.74
C TYR A 246 -8.70 -16.40 17.68
N ILE A 247 -7.64 -15.74 18.15
CA ILE A 247 -6.53 -15.30 17.33
C ILE A 247 -5.24 -15.89 17.90
N ASN A 248 -4.53 -16.66 17.08
CA ASN A 248 -3.23 -17.19 17.41
C ASN A 248 -2.11 -16.37 16.80
N VAL A 249 -1.09 -16.11 17.60
CA VAL A 249 0.14 -15.43 17.22
C VAL A 249 1.29 -16.44 17.23
N TYR A 250 1.96 -16.55 16.10
CA TYR A 250 3.13 -17.41 15.92
C TYR A 250 4.32 -16.52 15.56
N LEU A 251 5.31 -16.43 16.45
CA LEU A 251 6.51 -15.64 16.24
C LEU A 251 7.54 -16.42 15.42
N SER A 252 8.13 -15.73 14.49
CA SER A 252 9.20 -16.27 13.65
C SER A 252 10.52 -16.31 14.40
N SER A 253 11.32 -17.33 14.16
CA SER A 253 12.68 -17.41 14.69
C SER A 253 13.69 -17.06 13.60
N ARG A 254 14.67 -16.21 13.92
CA ARG A 254 15.78 -15.89 13.01
C ARG A 254 16.82 -16.99 12.90
N LYS A 255 16.90 -17.87 13.90
CA LYS A 255 17.99 -18.84 14.01
C LYS A 255 17.80 -20.06 13.13
N THR A 256 16.57 -20.36 12.78
CA THR A 256 16.22 -21.58 12.04
C THR A 256 15.27 -21.24 10.90
N GLU A 257 15.55 -21.80 9.75
CA GLU A 257 14.64 -21.76 8.62
C GLU A 257 13.32 -22.44 9.04
N TYR A 258 12.20 -21.75 8.87
CA TYR A 258 10.87 -22.34 9.05
C TYR A 258 10.35 -22.53 10.49
N ASN A 259 10.98 -21.91 11.48
CA ASN A 259 10.51 -22.02 12.86
C ASN A 259 9.59 -20.87 13.23
N TYR A 260 8.31 -21.17 13.29
CA TYR A 260 7.30 -20.34 13.92
C TYR A 260 6.92 -21.00 15.25
N LYS A 261 7.11 -20.28 16.35
CA LYS A 261 6.73 -20.73 17.67
C LYS A 261 5.42 -20.08 18.06
N PHE A 262 4.49 -20.88 18.59
CA PHE A 262 3.30 -20.36 19.21
C PHE A 262 3.68 -19.46 20.38
N ALA A 263 3.16 -18.23 20.38
CA ALA A 263 3.44 -17.25 21.41
C ALA A 263 2.21 -16.92 22.26
N GLN A 264 1.07 -16.68 21.61
CA GLN A 264 -0.09 -16.18 22.31
C GLN A 264 -1.40 -16.64 21.66
N ASN A 265 -2.41 -16.94 22.50
CA ASN A 265 -3.80 -17.09 22.10
C ASN A 265 -4.62 -15.94 22.67
N ILE A 266 -5.42 -15.30 21.83
CA ILE A 266 -6.29 -14.19 22.19
C ILE A 266 -7.73 -14.64 21.98
N THR A 267 -8.54 -14.63 23.03
CA THR A 267 -9.97 -14.90 22.94
C THR A 267 -10.70 -13.65 22.47
N VAL A 268 -11.32 -13.69 21.31
CA VAL A 268 -12.12 -12.60 20.75
C VAL A 268 -13.55 -12.64 21.31
N GLY A 269 -14.16 -13.84 21.33
CA GLY A 269 -15.51 -14.06 21.81
C GLY A 269 -16.39 -14.78 20.78
N ASP A 270 -17.70 -14.58 20.85
CA ASP A 270 -18.69 -15.20 19.97
C ASP A 270 -18.41 -14.86 18.50
N LYS A 271 -18.15 -15.89 17.68
CA LYS A 271 -17.81 -15.75 16.26
C LYS A 271 -18.85 -14.98 15.44
N ASP A 272 -20.10 -15.00 15.88
CA ASP A 272 -21.19 -14.30 15.20
C ASP A 272 -21.27 -12.82 15.54
N LYS A 273 -20.62 -12.42 16.63
CA LYS A 273 -20.59 -11.03 17.10
C LYS A 273 -19.36 -10.24 16.70
N TYR A 274 -18.38 -10.90 16.10
CA TYR A 274 -17.12 -10.24 15.71
C TYR A 274 -16.77 -10.55 14.25
N GLY A 275 -16.36 -9.52 13.53
CA GLY A 275 -15.88 -9.61 12.16
C GLY A 275 -14.43 -10.07 12.05
N PRO A 276 -13.86 -10.11 10.83
CA PRO A 276 -12.45 -10.41 10.64
C PRO A 276 -11.57 -9.36 11.32
N PHE A 277 -10.47 -9.79 11.92
CA PHE A 277 -9.49 -8.86 12.42
C PHE A 277 -8.67 -8.26 11.28
N ILE A 278 -8.21 -7.06 11.49
CA ILE A 278 -7.17 -6.41 10.69
C ILE A 278 -6.03 -5.97 11.58
N ILE A 279 -4.88 -5.75 11.00
CA ILE A 279 -3.75 -5.12 11.69
C ILE A 279 -3.61 -3.67 11.25
N SER A 280 -3.44 -2.78 12.19
CA SER A 280 -3.28 -1.35 11.94
C SER A 280 -2.52 -0.68 13.07
N LYS A 281 -1.78 0.34 12.73
CA LYS A 281 -1.08 1.18 13.70
C LYS A 281 -2.04 2.25 14.20
N ILE A 282 -2.71 1.98 15.33
CA ILE A 282 -3.64 2.94 15.93
C ILE A 282 -2.98 3.78 17.01
N ASN A 283 -2.07 3.20 17.75
CA ASN A 283 -1.44 3.88 18.88
C ASN A 283 -0.20 4.64 18.40
N ASN A 284 -0.42 5.78 17.75
CA ASN A 284 0.65 6.71 17.42
C ASN A 284 0.92 7.65 18.60
N THR A 285 1.42 7.11 19.70
CA THR A 285 2.22 7.97 20.57
C THR A 285 3.49 8.24 19.75
N LYS A 286 3.65 9.45 19.22
CA LYS A 286 4.91 9.93 18.67
C LYS A 286 5.96 9.80 19.78
N SER A 287 6.48 8.61 19.93
CA SER A 287 7.48 8.33 20.94
C SER A 287 8.83 8.56 20.31
N GLU A 288 9.61 9.44 20.88
CA GLU A 288 11.01 9.61 20.51
C GLU A 288 11.85 8.38 20.88
N LYS A 289 11.28 7.46 21.63
CA LYS A 289 12.02 6.38 22.25
C LYS A 289 11.64 4.98 21.75
N TYR A 290 10.36 4.74 21.47
CA TYR A 290 9.85 3.42 21.15
C TYR A 290 9.28 3.36 19.75
N ALA A 291 9.51 2.22 19.08
CA ALA A 291 8.95 1.95 17.76
C ALA A 291 7.45 1.66 17.86
N PRO A 292 6.62 2.21 16.99
CA PRO A 292 5.21 1.87 16.91
C PRO A 292 5.01 0.53 16.22
N PHE A 293 4.48 -0.47 16.91
CA PHE A 293 4.06 -1.73 16.29
C PHE A 293 2.57 -1.75 16.01
N PHE A 294 2.15 -2.71 15.19
CA PHE A 294 0.74 -2.84 14.79
C PHE A 294 -0.10 -3.48 15.88
N ASP A 295 -1.28 -2.93 16.06
CA ASP A 295 -2.35 -3.45 16.93
C ASP A 295 -3.29 -4.36 16.12
N ILE A 296 -4.05 -5.21 16.80
CA ILE A 296 -5.12 -6.02 16.21
C ILE A 296 -6.46 -5.30 16.44
N LEU A 297 -7.20 -5.08 15.35
CA LEU A 297 -8.51 -4.45 15.37
C LEU A 297 -9.58 -5.44 14.93
N VAL A 298 -10.67 -5.53 15.70
CA VAL A 298 -11.79 -6.42 15.42
C VAL A 298 -13.09 -5.63 15.42
N PRO A 299 -13.84 -5.57 14.32
CA PRO A 299 -15.15 -4.92 14.30
C PRO A 299 -16.18 -5.77 15.04
N LYS A 300 -17.02 -5.13 15.84
CA LYS A 300 -18.12 -5.79 16.53
C LYS A 300 -19.39 -5.71 15.68
N ILE A 301 -19.89 -6.88 15.28
CA ILE A 301 -21.10 -7.02 14.46
C ILE A 301 -22.32 -6.49 15.23
N ASP A 302 -23.26 -5.89 14.53
CA ASP A 302 -24.47 -5.26 15.07
C ASP A 302 -24.18 -4.13 16.09
N ASP A 303 -22.97 -3.59 16.05
CA ASP A 303 -22.52 -2.48 16.88
C ASP A 303 -21.69 -1.50 16.02
N SER A 304 -21.45 -0.31 16.52
CA SER A 304 -20.54 0.69 15.90
C SER A 304 -19.13 0.65 16.49
N LYS A 305 -18.77 -0.43 17.19
CA LYS A 305 -17.53 -0.51 17.96
C LYS A 305 -16.45 -1.33 17.28
N ILE A 306 -15.21 -0.88 17.43
CA ILE A 306 -13.99 -1.61 17.12
C ILE A 306 -13.31 -1.99 18.42
N ILE A 307 -13.01 -3.27 18.57
CA ILE A 307 -12.23 -3.79 19.68
C ILE A 307 -10.75 -3.80 19.26
N VAL A 308 -9.88 -3.28 20.10
CA VAL A 308 -8.45 -3.13 19.85
C VAL A 308 -7.65 -3.90 20.89
N PHE A 309 -6.85 -4.84 20.43
CA PHE A 309 -5.83 -5.51 21.22
C PHE A 309 -4.49 -4.81 20.95
N LYS A 310 -4.03 -4.02 21.92
CA LYS A 310 -2.81 -3.23 21.78
C LYS A 310 -1.57 -4.09 21.80
N ASN A 311 -0.63 -3.79 20.93
CA ASN A 311 0.71 -4.36 20.99
C ASN A 311 1.46 -3.80 22.23
N LYS A 312 2.04 -4.70 23.04
CA LYS A 312 2.76 -4.37 24.28
C LYS A 312 4.27 -4.25 24.08
N ILE A 313 4.75 -4.57 22.90
CA ILE A 313 6.19 -4.59 22.64
C ILE A 313 6.71 -3.15 22.61
N GLU A 314 7.51 -2.84 23.62
CA GLU A 314 8.24 -1.57 23.71
C GLU A 314 9.70 -1.81 23.36
N LYS A 315 10.07 -1.58 22.11
CA LYS A 315 11.47 -1.60 21.70
C LYS A 315 12.02 -0.19 21.62
N GLU A 316 12.98 0.07 22.52
CA GLU A 316 13.79 1.28 22.46
C GLU A 316 14.71 1.20 21.24
N TYR A 317 14.65 2.19 20.36
CA TYR A 317 15.56 2.27 19.24
C TYR A 317 16.71 3.26 19.55
N LYS A 318 17.88 2.88 19.05
CA LYS A 318 19.08 3.73 19.12
C LYS A 318 19.35 4.24 17.71
N TRP A 319 19.50 5.54 17.59
CA TRP A 319 19.66 6.26 16.32
C TRP A 319 20.81 5.77 15.46
N ASP A 320 21.84 5.23 16.10
CA ASP A 320 23.09 4.75 15.51
C ASP A 320 23.15 3.24 15.32
N LYS A 321 22.12 2.51 15.75
CA LYS A 321 22.11 1.05 15.71
C LYS A 321 20.97 0.50 14.88
N PHE A 322 21.22 -0.64 14.36
CA PHE A 322 20.24 -1.45 13.67
C PHE A 322 19.14 -1.89 14.64
N PHE A 323 17.90 -1.77 14.20
CA PHE A 323 16.74 -2.00 15.05
C PHE A 323 16.53 -3.48 15.40
N CYS A 324 17.09 -4.40 14.61
CA CYS A 324 16.91 -5.83 14.81
C CYS A 324 17.95 -6.35 15.79
N ASN A 325 17.55 -6.73 16.98
CA ASN A 325 18.46 -7.35 17.96
C ASN A 325 18.96 -8.69 17.44
N GLU A 326 20.28 -8.84 17.35
CA GLU A 326 20.94 -10.10 16.98
C GLU A 326 20.90 -11.15 18.10
N ASP A 327 20.61 -10.73 19.33
CA ASP A 327 20.90 -11.51 20.55
C ASP A 327 19.66 -12.01 21.31
N GLU A 328 18.45 -11.79 20.83
CA GLU A 328 17.29 -12.35 21.52
C GLU A 328 17.24 -13.87 21.33
N GLY A 329 17.73 -14.50 22.36
CA GLY A 329 17.93 -15.93 22.47
C GLY A 329 16.63 -16.71 22.56
N GLU A 330 16.77 -17.96 22.79
CA GLU A 330 15.82 -19.07 22.85
C GLU A 330 14.55 -18.87 23.69
N ASP A 331 14.38 -17.73 24.39
CA ASP A 331 13.30 -17.47 25.34
C ASP A 331 12.08 -16.72 24.75
N ALA A 332 12.03 -16.48 23.43
CA ALA A 332 10.87 -15.83 22.77
C ALA A 332 9.53 -16.60 22.93
N ALA A 333 9.56 -17.78 23.53
CA ALA A 333 8.40 -18.69 23.61
C ALA A 333 7.34 -18.31 24.67
N LYS A 334 7.46 -17.13 25.35
CA LYS A 334 6.49 -16.69 26.37
C LYS A 334 6.28 -15.18 26.41
N ILE A 335 6.38 -14.52 25.28
CA ILE A 335 6.11 -13.08 25.23
C ILE A 335 4.66 -12.87 24.84
N ASP A 336 3.87 -12.31 25.74
CA ASP A 336 2.55 -11.78 25.40
C ASP A 336 2.72 -10.54 24.53
N VAL A 337 2.57 -10.69 23.22
CA VAL A 337 2.73 -9.60 22.25
C VAL A 337 1.62 -8.58 22.37
N PHE A 338 0.38 -9.04 22.58
CA PHE A 338 -0.79 -8.20 22.64
C PHE A 338 -1.42 -8.17 24.04
N ASP A 339 -2.02 -7.03 24.40
CA ASP A 339 -2.83 -6.96 25.60
C ASP A 339 -4.14 -7.71 25.37
N ILE A 340 -4.43 -8.68 26.26
CA ILE A 340 -5.68 -9.41 26.24
C ILE A 340 -6.86 -8.56 26.71
N ASN A 341 -6.60 -7.47 27.45
CA ASN A 341 -7.61 -6.50 27.85
C ASN A 341 -7.88 -5.54 26.70
N ALA A 342 -8.84 -5.89 25.87
CA ALA A 342 -9.18 -5.10 24.71
C ALA A 342 -9.79 -3.73 25.09
N ILE A 343 -9.41 -2.71 24.32
CA ILE A 343 -10.01 -1.37 24.42
C ILE A 343 -11.06 -1.25 23.31
N SER A 344 -12.21 -0.66 23.64
CA SER A 344 -13.29 -0.43 22.68
C SER A 344 -13.33 1.02 22.25
N PHE A 345 -13.40 1.25 20.94
CA PHE A 345 -13.57 2.57 20.34
C PHE A 345 -14.87 2.62 19.54
N ASP A 346 -15.59 3.72 19.68
CA ASP A 346 -16.75 3.99 18.84
C ASP A 346 -16.34 4.63 17.52
N VAL A 347 -16.92 4.12 16.41
CA VAL A 347 -16.77 4.64 15.04
C VAL A 347 -18.16 4.88 14.46
N GLU A 348 -18.79 5.96 14.89
CA GLU A 348 -20.15 6.30 14.45
C GLU A 348 -20.10 7.19 13.22
N SER A 349 -20.79 6.79 12.15
CA SER A 349 -21.07 7.65 11.01
C SER A 349 -21.99 8.79 11.43
N TYR A 350 -21.72 10.01 10.94
CA TYR A 350 -22.38 11.23 11.38
C TYR A 350 -23.91 11.16 11.26
N GLY A 351 -24.59 11.34 12.39
CA GLY A 351 -26.03 11.55 12.47
C GLY A 351 -26.92 10.32 12.47
N GLU A 352 -26.39 9.12 12.30
CA GLU A 352 -27.18 7.88 12.26
C GLU A 352 -26.45 6.74 12.99
N LYS A 353 -27.23 5.84 13.59
CA LYS A 353 -26.71 4.63 14.23
C LYS A 353 -26.42 3.57 13.16
N ALA A 354 -25.29 3.73 12.48
CA ALA A 354 -24.78 2.74 11.56
C ALA A 354 -23.98 1.67 12.31
N LYS A 355 -24.15 0.40 11.94
CA LYS A 355 -23.56 -0.76 12.59
C LYS A 355 -22.72 -1.56 11.59
N PHE A 356 -21.75 -2.32 12.09
CA PHE A 356 -21.05 -3.30 11.28
C PHE A 356 -21.99 -4.43 10.89
N ASP A 357 -21.98 -4.80 9.61
CA ASP A 357 -22.83 -5.85 9.05
C ASP A 357 -21.96 -6.90 8.32
N LYS A 358 -22.22 -8.20 8.56
CA LYS A 358 -21.49 -9.31 7.94
C LYS A 358 -21.52 -9.28 6.40
N SER A 359 -22.57 -8.70 5.80
CA SER A 359 -22.68 -8.59 4.34
C SER A 359 -21.72 -7.59 3.73
N LEU A 360 -21.09 -6.72 4.54
CA LEU A 360 -20.22 -5.63 4.10
C LEU A 360 -18.73 -5.96 4.30
N THR A 361 -18.25 -7.04 3.80
CA THR A 361 -16.82 -7.37 3.87
C THR A 361 -16.02 -6.75 2.71
N PRO A 362 -14.85 -6.13 2.95
CA PRO A 362 -14.22 -5.81 4.23
C PRO A 362 -14.98 -4.71 4.99
N MET A 363 -15.06 -4.84 6.32
CA MET A 363 -15.74 -3.85 7.17
C MET A 363 -14.85 -2.66 7.50
N ILE A 364 -13.56 -2.91 7.66
CA ILE A 364 -12.54 -1.93 8.01
C ILE A 364 -11.35 -2.13 7.08
N THR A 365 -10.78 -1.03 6.59
CA THR A 365 -9.53 -1.03 5.80
C THR A 365 -8.62 0.09 6.32
N PRO A 366 -7.41 -0.20 6.79
CA PRO A 366 -6.49 0.82 7.25
C PRO A 366 -5.80 1.51 6.07
N GLY A 367 -5.47 2.79 6.23
CA GLY A 367 -4.71 3.55 5.25
C GLY A 367 -4.34 4.94 5.74
N ASP A 368 -3.15 5.40 5.42
CA ASP A 368 -2.71 6.76 5.73
C ASP A 368 -3.20 7.74 4.66
N PHE A 369 -4.46 8.15 4.78
CA PHE A 369 -5.06 9.12 3.85
C PHE A 369 -4.78 10.57 4.23
N SER A 370 -4.33 10.82 5.45
CA SER A 370 -3.97 12.16 5.93
C SER A 370 -2.54 12.54 5.58
N ALA A 371 -1.70 11.58 5.24
CA ALA A 371 -0.25 11.72 5.08
C ALA A 371 0.44 12.32 6.33
N GLU A 372 -0.10 12.02 7.53
CA GLU A 372 0.36 12.56 8.81
C GLU A 372 1.06 11.53 9.69
N ASP A 373 1.51 10.43 9.10
CA ASP A 373 2.08 9.32 9.86
C ASP A 373 1.06 8.63 10.80
N GLN A 374 -0.22 8.82 10.53
CA GLN A 374 -1.31 8.19 11.27
C GLN A 374 -2.18 7.37 10.34
N GLN A 375 -2.32 6.09 10.65
CA GLN A 375 -3.26 5.27 9.90
C GLN A 375 -4.69 5.64 10.28
N GLY A 376 -5.44 6.12 9.30
CA GLY A 376 -6.87 6.23 9.40
C GLY A 376 -7.58 4.94 9.02
N LEU A 377 -8.87 4.91 9.21
CA LEU A 377 -9.72 3.75 8.91
C LEU A 377 -10.78 4.12 7.89
N LEU A 378 -10.86 3.34 6.83
CA LEU A 378 -12.02 3.29 5.95
C LEU A 378 -12.99 2.26 6.54
N VAL A 379 -14.14 2.72 7.00
CA VAL A 379 -15.15 1.93 7.72
C VAL A 379 -16.39 1.80 6.86
N ARG A 380 -16.96 0.59 6.81
CA ARG A 380 -18.20 0.30 6.12
C ARG A 380 -19.23 -0.18 7.12
N GLN A 381 -20.33 0.54 7.21
CA GLN A 381 -21.41 0.28 8.15
C GLN A 381 -22.77 0.35 7.42
N LYS A 382 -23.79 -0.19 8.05
CA LYS A 382 -25.15 -0.22 7.54
C LYS A 382 -26.12 0.20 8.63
N SER A 383 -27.09 1.05 8.29
CA SER A 383 -28.18 1.39 9.19
C SER A 383 -29.34 0.38 9.11
N ASP A 384 -30.24 0.46 10.06
CA ASP A 384 -31.40 -0.44 10.16
C ASP A 384 -32.34 -0.32 8.94
N ASP A 385 -32.35 0.80 8.22
CA ASP A 385 -33.09 1.02 6.97
C ASP A 385 -32.40 0.44 5.73
N GLY A 386 -31.21 -0.14 5.90
CA GLY A 386 -30.41 -0.73 4.82
C GLY A 386 -29.46 0.23 4.13
N THR A 387 -29.39 1.50 4.54
CA THR A 387 -28.43 2.46 3.96
C THR A 387 -27.00 2.10 4.33
N VAL A 388 -26.11 2.05 3.33
CA VAL A 388 -24.68 1.77 3.52
C VAL A 388 -23.92 3.08 3.63
N PHE A 389 -23.10 3.16 4.67
CA PHE A 389 -22.17 4.24 4.96
C PHE A 389 -20.75 3.80 4.69
N ILE A 390 -20.01 4.63 3.97
CA ILE A 390 -18.57 4.49 3.76
C ILE A 390 -17.93 5.72 4.38
N SER A 391 -17.22 5.53 5.48
CA SER A 391 -16.72 6.63 6.29
C SER A 391 -15.22 6.52 6.48
N LEU A 392 -14.53 7.66 6.42
CA LEU A 392 -13.12 7.78 6.77
C LEU A 392 -12.99 8.37 8.16
N PHE A 393 -12.26 7.68 9.00
CA PHE A 393 -11.94 8.13 10.34
C PHE A 393 -10.43 8.31 10.49
N SER A 394 -10.02 9.48 10.96
CA SER A 394 -8.67 9.68 11.51
C SER A 394 -8.70 9.44 13.01
N LYS A 395 -7.60 8.93 13.57
CA LYS A 395 -7.49 8.76 15.00
C LYS A 395 -6.79 9.97 15.62
N ASP A 396 -7.42 10.57 16.61
CA ASP A 396 -6.80 11.45 17.58
C ASP A 396 -6.38 10.63 18.82
N ALA A 397 -5.72 11.21 19.79
CA ALA A 397 -5.17 10.49 20.95
C ALA A 397 -6.18 9.53 21.63
N GLU A 398 -7.44 9.93 21.74
CA GLU A 398 -8.45 9.18 22.51
C GLU A 398 -9.64 8.66 21.68
N LYS A 399 -9.88 9.17 20.47
CA LYS A 399 -11.08 8.85 19.69
C LYS A 399 -10.83 8.82 18.19
N PHE A 400 -11.76 8.22 17.46
CA PHE A 400 -11.85 8.33 16.03
C PHE A 400 -12.70 9.53 15.61
N ASN A 401 -12.14 10.39 14.77
CA ASN A 401 -12.82 11.57 14.24
C ASN A 401 -13.23 11.32 12.79
N LEU A 402 -14.49 11.55 12.49
CA LEU A 402 -15.03 11.42 11.14
C LEU A 402 -14.46 12.52 10.23
N GLN A 403 -13.83 12.13 9.13
CA GLN A 403 -13.27 13.04 8.12
C GLN A 403 -14.10 13.11 6.85
N LEU A 404 -14.66 11.99 6.44
CA LEU A 404 -15.50 11.88 5.25
C LEU A 404 -16.59 10.86 5.50
N ASN A 405 -17.80 11.19 5.09
CA ASN A 405 -18.91 10.24 5.04
C ASN A 405 -19.52 10.24 3.64
N VAL A 406 -19.47 9.10 2.97
CA VAL A 406 -20.10 8.87 1.67
C VAL A 406 -21.31 8.00 1.91
N THR A 407 -22.47 8.56 1.66
CA THR A 407 -23.74 7.86 1.81
C THR A 407 -24.43 7.73 0.46
N ASN A 408 -25.50 6.97 0.44
CA ASN A 408 -26.38 6.92 -0.70
C ASN A 408 -26.86 8.34 -1.06
N ASN A 409 -26.54 8.79 -2.24
CA ASN A 409 -27.01 10.06 -2.75
C ASN A 409 -27.49 9.92 -4.20
N THR A 410 -28.20 10.92 -4.69
CA THR A 410 -28.80 10.92 -6.04
C THR A 410 -27.76 10.80 -7.16
N LYS A 411 -26.51 11.16 -6.90
CA LYS A 411 -25.42 11.09 -7.90
C LYS A 411 -24.73 9.74 -7.94
N ILE A 412 -24.52 9.11 -6.79
CA ILE A 412 -23.73 7.87 -6.68
C ILE A 412 -24.64 6.63 -6.59
N GLY A 413 -25.83 6.75 -5.98
CA GLY A 413 -26.73 5.61 -5.73
C GLY A 413 -26.33 4.82 -4.48
N ASN A 414 -26.85 3.59 -4.36
CA ASN A 414 -26.59 2.73 -3.21
C ASN A 414 -25.17 2.17 -3.27
N LEU A 415 -24.42 2.37 -2.20
CA LEU A 415 -23.02 1.95 -2.11
C LEU A 415 -22.92 0.46 -1.78
N THR A 416 -21.95 -0.22 -2.40
CA THR A 416 -21.70 -1.64 -2.14
C THR A 416 -20.25 -1.91 -1.70
N ARG A 417 -19.28 -1.14 -2.20
CA ARG A 417 -17.86 -1.37 -1.96
C ARG A 417 -17.07 -0.07 -1.94
N ALA A 418 -15.97 -0.06 -1.18
CA ALA A 418 -14.97 0.99 -1.24
C ALA A 418 -13.57 0.41 -0.98
N VAL A 419 -12.57 0.99 -1.64
CA VAL A 419 -11.16 0.63 -1.47
C VAL A 419 -10.31 1.90 -1.56
N PHE A 420 -9.18 1.91 -0.85
CA PHE A 420 -8.19 2.97 -1.00
C PHE A 420 -7.45 2.85 -2.34
N TYR A 421 -7.19 3.99 -2.95
CA TYR A 421 -6.39 4.06 -4.16
C TYR A 421 -5.75 5.45 -4.32
N ASP A 422 -4.48 5.48 -4.68
CA ASP A 422 -3.75 6.70 -5.02
C ASP A 422 -3.78 6.88 -6.55
N ILE A 423 -4.75 7.62 -7.06
CA ILE A 423 -5.08 7.69 -8.49
C ILE A 423 -3.99 8.34 -9.35
N ASN A 424 -3.30 9.32 -8.82
CA ASN A 424 -2.23 10.03 -9.52
C ASN A 424 -0.85 9.71 -8.95
N GLU A 425 -0.80 8.77 -8.02
CA GLU A 425 0.42 8.36 -7.31
C GLU A 425 1.14 9.51 -6.60
N ALA A 426 0.35 10.49 -6.14
CA ALA A 426 0.85 11.66 -5.42
C ALA A 426 1.01 11.46 -3.91
N GLY A 427 0.82 10.22 -3.43
CA GLY A 427 0.91 9.89 -2.00
C GLY A 427 -0.31 10.28 -1.18
N ALA A 428 -1.39 10.68 -1.82
CA ALA A 428 -2.65 11.01 -1.16
C ALA A 428 -3.70 9.93 -1.47
N LEU A 429 -4.03 9.10 -0.47
CA LEU A 429 -5.02 8.05 -0.65
C LEU A 429 -6.41 8.63 -0.84
N GLY A 430 -6.95 8.45 -2.02
CA GLY A 430 -8.36 8.62 -2.34
C GLY A 430 -9.12 7.30 -2.24
N LEU A 431 -10.33 7.26 -2.77
CA LEU A 431 -11.20 6.10 -2.74
C LEU A 431 -11.71 5.74 -4.14
N ILE A 432 -11.84 4.45 -4.39
CA ILE A 432 -12.72 3.91 -5.41
C ILE A 432 -13.95 3.37 -4.69
N VAL A 433 -15.12 3.94 -5.00
CA VAL A 433 -16.41 3.50 -4.45
C VAL A 433 -17.25 2.89 -5.56
N GLN A 434 -17.92 1.78 -5.27
CA GLN A 434 -18.82 1.11 -6.20
C GLN A 434 -20.25 1.12 -5.67
N ASN A 435 -21.22 1.33 -6.58
CA ASN A 435 -22.63 1.27 -6.26
C ASN A 435 -23.26 -0.08 -6.64
N ASP A 436 -24.55 -0.25 -6.32
CA ASP A 436 -25.39 -1.41 -6.64
C ASP A 436 -25.58 -1.64 -8.16
N LYS A 437 -25.36 -0.62 -8.97
CA LYS A 437 -25.38 -0.70 -10.45
C LYS A 437 -24.00 -1.05 -11.03
N LEU A 438 -23.07 -1.50 -10.19
CA LEU A 438 -21.69 -1.81 -10.56
C LEU A 438 -20.97 -0.66 -11.30
N GLN A 439 -21.27 0.58 -10.91
CA GLN A 439 -20.57 1.77 -11.39
C GLN A 439 -19.49 2.15 -10.38
N ASN A 440 -18.30 2.45 -10.87
CA ASN A 440 -17.17 2.86 -10.06
C ASN A 440 -17.01 4.37 -10.10
N PHE A 441 -16.88 4.99 -8.94
CA PHE A 441 -16.64 6.41 -8.75
C PHE A 441 -15.31 6.60 -8.03
N PHE A 442 -14.57 7.61 -8.43
CA PHE A 442 -13.30 7.97 -7.80
C PHE A 442 -13.50 9.20 -6.92
N ILE A 443 -13.08 9.11 -5.69
CA ILE A 443 -13.02 10.23 -4.75
C ILE A 443 -11.54 10.57 -4.58
N TYR A 444 -11.15 11.70 -5.15
CA TYR A 444 -9.78 12.19 -5.08
C TYR A 444 -9.56 12.92 -3.76
N ASN A 445 -8.42 12.64 -3.13
CA ASN A 445 -7.99 13.30 -1.91
C ASN A 445 -6.91 14.33 -2.28
N PHE A 446 -7.24 15.61 -2.17
CA PHE A 446 -6.30 16.69 -2.44
C PHE A 446 -5.71 17.20 -1.13
N ARG A 447 -4.38 17.08 -0.99
CA ARG A 447 -3.63 17.57 0.17
C ARG A 447 -2.50 18.47 -0.31
N ARG A 448 -2.33 19.60 0.39
CA ARG A 448 -1.21 20.53 0.22
C ARG A 448 -0.27 20.36 1.42
N ASP A 449 0.99 20.70 1.21
CA ASP A 449 1.99 20.80 2.28
C ASP A 449 2.19 19.54 3.14
N LYS A 450 1.78 18.38 2.63
CA LYS A 450 2.02 17.07 3.25
C LYS A 450 3.01 16.28 2.41
N TYR A 451 3.92 15.62 3.10
CA TYR A 451 4.97 14.83 2.50
C TYR A 451 4.77 13.34 2.74
N PHE A 452 5.32 12.52 1.87
CA PHE A 452 5.18 11.07 1.95
C PHE A 452 6.42 10.35 1.43
N ILE A 453 6.51 9.06 1.75
CA ILE A 453 7.37 8.09 1.09
C ILE A 453 6.49 6.93 0.62
N LYS A 454 6.62 6.57 -0.64
CA LYS A 454 6.01 5.37 -1.21
C LYS A 454 7.11 4.36 -1.49
N SER A 455 7.01 3.19 -0.89
CA SER A 455 8.04 2.15 -0.99
C SER A 455 7.46 0.83 -1.42
N LYS A 456 8.13 0.18 -2.36
CA LYS A 456 7.77 -1.11 -2.88
C LYS A 456 9.02 -1.98 -2.98
N LEU A 457 9.05 -3.07 -2.22
CA LEU A 457 10.11 -4.08 -2.32
C LEU A 457 9.67 -5.21 -3.23
N MET A 458 10.50 -5.52 -4.20
CA MET A 458 10.29 -6.59 -5.18
C MET A 458 11.43 -7.60 -5.12
N ASN A 459 11.13 -8.84 -5.45
CA ASN A 459 12.11 -9.92 -5.45
C ASN A 459 12.96 -9.93 -6.74
N ASP A 460 12.47 -9.30 -7.82
CA ASP A 460 13.11 -9.31 -9.13
C ASP A 460 12.92 -7.96 -9.84
N LYS A 461 13.98 -7.47 -10.47
CA LYS A 461 13.97 -6.22 -11.23
C LYS A 461 13.10 -6.28 -12.49
N GLU A 462 13.00 -7.43 -13.11
CA GLU A 462 12.23 -7.60 -14.34
C GLU A 462 10.74 -7.85 -14.10
N ALA A 463 10.39 -8.18 -12.85
CA ALA A 463 9.05 -8.57 -12.45
C ALA A 463 8.46 -7.61 -11.40
N LEU A 464 8.00 -6.44 -11.84
CA LEU A 464 7.43 -5.40 -10.97
C LEU A 464 6.18 -5.85 -10.17
N TYR A 465 5.57 -6.96 -10.58
CA TYR A 465 4.44 -7.60 -9.91
C TYR A 465 4.87 -8.55 -8.79
N ASP A 466 6.16 -8.89 -8.71
CA ASP A 466 6.69 -9.83 -7.71
C ASP A 466 7.02 -9.08 -6.41
N ILE A 467 6.00 -8.74 -5.67
CA ILE A 467 6.14 -8.03 -4.41
C ILE A 467 6.68 -8.95 -3.31
N ASN A 468 7.58 -8.41 -2.49
CA ASN A 468 8.11 -9.10 -1.31
C ASN A 468 7.12 -8.98 -0.15
N ILE A 469 6.29 -10.00 0.05
CA ILE A 469 5.26 -10.03 1.08
C ILE A 469 5.91 -10.13 2.47
N GLY A 470 5.40 -9.36 3.43
CA GLY A 470 5.96 -9.26 4.77
C GLY A 470 7.18 -8.35 4.88
N ALA A 471 7.58 -7.68 3.79
CA ALA A 471 8.61 -6.65 3.87
C ALA A 471 8.17 -5.52 4.79
N SER A 472 9.10 -5.00 5.58
CA SER A 472 8.88 -3.85 6.45
C SER A 472 9.81 -2.70 6.07
N PHE A 473 9.26 -1.49 6.21
CA PHE A 473 9.94 -0.22 5.97
C PHE A 473 9.90 0.58 7.25
N ARG A 474 11.06 1.07 7.67
CA ARG A 474 11.21 1.85 8.89
C ARG A 474 11.94 3.13 8.54
N PHE A 475 11.48 4.23 9.09
CA PHE A 475 12.15 5.50 8.86
C PHE A 475 12.19 6.35 10.13
N ILE A 476 13.13 7.27 10.14
CA ILE A 476 13.32 8.26 11.18
C ILE A 476 13.29 9.62 10.52
N VAL A 477 12.47 10.50 11.04
CA VAL A 477 12.32 11.86 10.54
C VAL A 477 12.27 12.86 11.70
N THR A 478 12.80 14.05 11.46
CA THR A 478 12.69 15.18 12.38
C THR A 478 11.55 16.08 11.91
N SER A 479 10.54 16.26 12.74
CA SER A 479 9.41 17.15 12.50
C SER A 479 9.81 18.62 12.54
N LYS A 480 8.93 19.54 12.14
CA LYS A 480 9.17 20.99 12.18
C LYS A 480 9.49 21.54 13.58
N ASP A 481 8.93 20.93 14.61
CA ASP A 481 9.14 21.27 16.03
C ASP A 481 10.50 20.78 16.57
N GLY A 482 11.28 20.06 15.75
CA GLY A 482 12.55 19.48 16.13
C GLY A 482 12.43 18.11 16.82
N SER A 483 11.22 17.60 17.05
CA SER A 483 11.03 16.26 17.59
C SER A 483 11.37 15.21 16.55
N ARG A 484 12.07 14.17 16.97
CA ARG A 484 12.37 13.01 16.13
C ARG A 484 11.36 11.91 16.40
N HIS A 485 10.89 11.28 15.36
CA HIS A 485 10.04 10.12 15.49
C HIS A 485 10.41 9.04 14.48
N MET A 486 10.09 7.83 14.84
CA MET A 486 10.24 6.65 13.99
C MET A 486 8.88 6.11 13.61
N ASP A 487 8.76 5.69 12.38
CA ASP A 487 7.58 4.96 11.92
C ASP A 487 7.93 3.67 11.21
N ILE A 488 6.95 2.76 11.17
CA ILE A 488 7.06 1.44 10.55
C ILE A 488 5.84 1.21 9.66
N SER A 489 6.08 0.69 8.48
CA SER A 489 5.03 0.24 7.57
C SER A 489 5.39 -1.10 6.94
N TYR A 490 4.39 -1.84 6.45
CA TYR A 490 4.54 -3.18 5.93
C TYR A 490 3.91 -3.34 4.56
N GLN A 491 4.46 -4.26 3.78
CA GLN A 491 3.92 -4.70 2.52
C GLN A 491 3.16 -6.01 2.71
N LEU A 492 1.84 -5.91 2.83
CA LEU A 492 0.96 -7.01 3.20
C LEU A 492 0.63 -7.91 2.01
N ALA A 493 0.23 -9.16 2.32
CA ALA A 493 -0.31 -10.06 1.33
C ALA A 493 -1.70 -9.60 0.87
N GLN A 494 -1.98 -9.70 -0.42
CA GLN A 494 -3.30 -9.35 -0.98
C GLN A 494 -4.43 -10.29 -0.55
N THR A 495 -4.10 -11.43 0.04
CA THR A 495 -5.04 -12.41 0.58
C THR A 495 -5.33 -12.21 2.07
N SER A 496 -4.69 -11.23 2.72
CA SER A 496 -4.97 -10.96 4.12
C SER A 496 -6.32 -10.26 4.26
N ASP A 497 -7.11 -10.72 5.21
CA ASP A 497 -8.28 -10.06 5.79
C ASP A 497 -9.43 -9.67 4.86
N MET A 498 -9.53 -10.27 3.68
CA MET A 498 -10.53 -9.87 2.69
C MET A 498 -10.40 -8.39 2.27
N ASN A 499 -9.39 -7.69 2.75
CA ASN A 499 -9.01 -6.36 2.30
C ASN A 499 -8.36 -6.44 0.92
N ILE A 500 -8.36 -5.31 0.23
CA ILE A 500 -7.58 -5.12 -0.99
C ILE A 500 -6.44 -4.17 -0.65
N PRO A 501 -5.33 -4.68 -0.07
CA PRO A 501 -4.19 -3.84 0.26
C PRO A 501 -3.51 -3.35 -1.01
N LEU A 502 -2.94 -2.18 -0.91
CA LEU A 502 -2.09 -1.65 -1.98
C LEU A 502 -0.81 -2.49 -2.10
N PRO A 503 -0.27 -2.68 -3.32
CA PRO A 503 0.94 -3.48 -3.54
C PRO A 503 2.23 -2.74 -3.14
N TYR A 504 2.15 -1.78 -2.27
CA TYR A 504 3.24 -0.95 -1.76
C TYR A 504 2.91 -0.43 -0.36
N SER A 505 3.92 0.04 0.33
CA SER A 505 3.78 0.77 1.57
C SER A 505 3.74 2.26 1.29
N LEU A 506 2.76 2.96 1.83
CA LEU A 506 2.66 4.41 1.83
C LEU A 506 2.79 4.91 3.27
N MET A 507 3.72 5.82 3.48
CA MET A 507 4.03 6.40 4.79
C MET A 507 3.95 7.91 4.68
N GLY A 508 3.07 8.54 5.44
CA GLY A 508 3.01 9.99 5.57
C GLY A 508 4.15 10.51 6.44
N LEU A 509 4.70 11.64 6.10
CA LEU A 509 5.74 12.34 6.85
C LEU A 509 5.21 13.59 7.54
N GLY A 510 3.92 13.89 7.36
CA GLY A 510 3.32 15.12 7.83
C GLY A 510 3.89 16.35 7.13
N GLU A 511 4.06 17.42 7.88
CA GLU A 511 4.53 18.72 7.37
C GLU A 511 6.07 18.89 7.42
N THR A 512 6.84 17.81 7.47
CA THR A 512 8.30 17.93 7.52
C THR A 512 8.89 18.31 6.18
N ASN A 513 9.84 19.23 6.18
CA ASN A 513 10.66 19.57 5.00
C ASN A 513 12.05 18.92 5.05
N ASN A 514 12.33 18.16 6.12
CA ASN A 514 13.63 17.55 6.32
C ASN A 514 13.75 16.26 5.51
N TYR A 515 14.98 15.92 5.17
CA TYR A 515 15.28 14.60 4.66
C TYR A 515 14.92 13.55 5.70
N VAL A 516 14.49 12.39 5.24
CA VAL A 516 14.42 11.21 6.10
C VAL A 516 15.84 10.81 6.46
N GLU A 517 16.14 10.87 7.74
CA GLU A 517 17.51 10.72 8.25
C GLU A 517 18.00 9.27 8.13
N ASN A 518 17.11 8.34 8.38
CA ASN A 518 17.40 6.92 8.29
C ASN A 518 16.19 6.21 7.68
N PHE A 519 16.41 5.43 6.64
CA PHE A 519 15.41 4.60 6.00
C PHE A 519 15.90 3.16 5.92
N GLN A 520 15.25 2.28 6.64
CA GLN A 520 15.61 0.86 6.73
C GLN A 520 14.59 0.01 6.00
N ILE A 521 15.08 -0.90 5.19
CA ILE A 521 14.29 -1.80 4.37
C ILE A 521 14.59 -3.22 4.81
N LEU A 522 13.55 -3.93 5.23
CA LEU A 522 13.64 -5.31 5.67
C LEU A 522 12.84 -6.19 4.73
N SER A 523 13.47 -7.25 4.27
CA SER A 523 12.78 -8.22 3.42
C SER A 523 11.95 -9.17 4.26
N GLY A 524 10.73 -9.48 3.81
CA GLY A 524 9.89 -10.52 4.39
C GLY A 524 10.47 -11.93 4.29
N ASN A 525 11.54 -12.10 3.53
CA ASN A 525 12.21 -13.38 3.34
C ASN A 525 13.40 -13.44 4.28
N TYR A 526 13.34 -14.30 5.24
CA TYR A 526 14.43 -14.50 6.16
C TYR A 526 15.26 -15.74 5.79
N TYR A 527 16.55 -15.58 5.65
CA TYR A 527 17.50 -16.69 5.57
C TYR A 527 18.84 -16.29 6.15
N ILE A 528 19.23 -16.90 7.27
CA ILE A 528 20.62 -16.94 7.72
C ILE A 528 21.22 -18.29 7.32
N LEU A 529 22.23 -18.25 6.46
CA LEU A 529 23.19 -19.33 6.40
C LEU A 529 24.08 -19.26 7.66
N ALA A 530 23.61 -19.88 8.74
CA ALA A 530 24.20 -19.82 10.07
C ALA A 530 25.59 -20.47 10.20
N LYS A 531 26.23 -20.93 9.13
CA LYS A 531 27.48 -21.72 9.21
C LYS A 531 28.76 -20.92 9.05
N ASP A 532 28.72 -19.64 8.70
CA ASP A 532 29.94 -18.86 8.50
C ASP A 532 30.05 -17.70 9.49
N LYS A 533 30.69 -17.97 10.64
CA LYS A 533 31.02 -16.96 11.65
C LYS A 533 31.86 -15.78 11.12
N PHE A 534 32.50 -15.93 9.96
CA PHE A 534 33.37 -14.91 9.35
C PHE A 534 32.68 -13.97 8.35
N HIS A 535 31.42 -14.22 7.99
CA HIS A 535 30.75 -13.47 6.92
C HIS A 535 29.43 -12.80 7.40
N LYS A 536 29.44 -12.25 8.62
CA LYS A 536 28.27 -11.53 9.20
C LYS A 536 27.68 -10.42 8.30
N GLU A 537 28.47 -9.87 7.38
CA GLU A 537 28.01 -8.82 6.48
C GLU A 537 27.40 -9.30 5.16
N LYS A 538 27.57 -10.57 4.81
CA LYS A 538 27.29 -11.08 3.46
C LYS A 538 25.81 -11.40 3.18
N TYR A 539 24.98 -11.50 4.22
CA TYR A 539 23.60 -12.00 4.12
C TYR A 539 22.58 -11.16 4.87
N ARG A 540 22.77 -9.84 4.89
CA ARG A 540 21.80 -8.96 5.55
C ARG A 540 20.54 -8.83 4.69
N ASN A 541 19.40 -9.26 5.24
CA ASN A 541 18.08 -9.07 4.62
C ASN A 541 17.59 -7.64 4.74
N PHE A 542 18.46 -6.68 4.95
CA PHE A 542 18.11 -5.30 5.10
C PHE A 542 19.05 -4.37 4.34
N ARG A 543 18.56 -3.19 4.08
CA ARG A 543 19.33 -2.08 3.52
C ARG A 543 19.01 -0.81 4.29
N ASP A 544 20.05 -0.09 4.69
CA ASP A 544 19.97 1.30 5.09
C ASP A 544 20.14 2.18 3.85
N HIS A 545 19.29 3.14 3.70
CA HIS A 545 19.39 4.14 2.65
C HIS A 545 19.14 5.52 3.26
N THR A 546 20.15 6.38 3.18
CA THR A 546 20.09 7.74 3.70
C THR A 546 20.93 8.68 2.86
N PRO A 547 20.51 9.93 2.70
CA PRO A 547 19.21 10.53 3.01
C PRO A 547 18.15 10.20 1.95
N VAL A 548 16.87 10.18 2.33
CA VAL A 548 15.75 10.07 1.40
C VAL A 548 15.02 11.40 1.32
N ILE A 549 14.73 11.84 0.10
CA ILE A 549 13.99 13.08 -0.14
C ILE A 549 12.50 12.81 0.06
N PRO A 550 11.75 13.66 0.78
CA PRO A 550 10.29 13.58 0.84
C PRO A 550 9.64 13.59 -0.55
N ASN A 551 8.45 13.02 -0.65
CA ASN A 551 7.70 12.81 -1.91
C ASN A 551 8.42 11.88 -2.91
N THR A 552 9.24 10.99 -2.39
CA THR A 552 9.93 9.98 -3.19
C THR A 552 9.12 8.69 -3.27
N GLN A 553 9.04 8.15 -4.47
CA GLN A 553 8.59 6.78 -4.71
C GLN A 553 9.81 5.91 -4.93
N MET A 554 9.96 4.86 -4.15
CA MET A 554 11.07 3.95 -4.21
C MET A 554 10.63 2.57 -4.70
N ALA A 555 11.20 2.14 -5.81
CA ALA A 555 11.16 0.77 -6.26
C ALA A 555 12.46 0.08 -5.84
N LEU A 556 12.34 -0.86 -4.95
CA LEU A 556 13.45 -1.55 -4.30
C LEU A 556 13.52 -2.98 -4.83
N TYR A 557 14.71 -3.42 -5.20
CA TYR A 557 14.91 -4.76 -5.73
C TYR A 557 15.99 -5.48 -4.95
N LYS A 558 15.70 -6.71 -4.61
CA LYS A 558 16.63 -7.60 -3.95
C LYS A 558 16.81 -8.83 -4.82
N PHE A 559 18.01 -9.09 -5.24
CA PHE A 559 18.29 -10.29 -6.02
C PHE A 559 19.63 -10.93 -5.65
N LYS A 560 19.78 -12.18 -6.03
CA LYS A 560 20.97 -12.96 -5.82
C LYS A 560 21.75 -13.00 -7.13
N ASN A 561 22.96 -12.45 -7.14
CA ASN A 561 23.80 -12.55 -8.33
C ASN A 561 24.38 -13.96 -8.51
N GLY A 562 24.96 -14.25 -9.69
CA GLY A 562 25.55 -15.55 -10.01
C GLY A 562 26.65 -16.04 -9.05
N LYS A 563 27.15 -15.17 -8.16
CA LYS A 563 28.11 -15.49 -7.09
C LYS A 563 27.44 -15.74 -5.73
N ASN A 564 26.15 -15.95 -5.69
CA ASN A 564 25.34 -16.09 -4.48
C ASN A 564 25.37 -14.88 -3.53
N LYS A 565 25.80 -13.70 -4.01
CA LYS A 565 25.81 -12.46 -3.24
C LYS A 565 24.49 -11.74 -3.42
N ILE A 566 23.90 -11.24 -2.32
CA ILE A 566 22.71 -10.40 -2.37
C ILE A 566 23.10 -9.01 -2.80
N GLU A 567 22.42 -8.52 -3.80
CA GLU A 567 22.54 -7.16 -4.25
C GLU A 567 21.19 -6.45 -4.15
N TRP A 568 21.26 -5.18 -3.72
CA TRP A 568 20.11 -4.31 -3.56
C TRP A 568 20.20 -3.17 -4.57
N TYR A 569 19.12 -2.95 -5.30
CA TYR A 569 18.98 -1.82 -6.20
C TYR A 569 17.81 -0.97 -5.76
N ILE A 570 17.95 0.33 -5.93
CA ILE A 570 16.95 1.32 -5.58
C ILE A 570 16.75 2.21 -6.79
N ASP A 571 15.57 2.18 -7.35
CA ASP A 571 15.14 3.13 -8.36
C ASP A 571 14.26 4.19 -7.67
N LEU A 572 14.67 5.45 -7.77
CA LEU A 572 13.98 6.58 -7.15
C LEU A 572 13.18 7.32 -8.22
N TYR A 573 11.90 7.46 -7.97
CA TYR A 573 11.01 8.27 -8.78
C TYR A 573 10.56 9.46 -7.94
N VAL A 574 11.09 10.63 -8.26
CA VAL A 574 10.62 11.89 -7.67
C VAL A 574 9.59 12.46 -8.62
N LEU A 575 8.38 12.69 -8.15
CA LEU A 575 7.39 13.41 -8.94
C LEU A 575 7.89 14.85 -9.13
N PRO A 576 8.20 15.26 -10.36
CA PRO A 576 8.55 16.66 -10.59
C PRO A 576 7.33 17.50 -10.25
N THR A 577 7.44 18.33 -9.24
CA THR A 577 6.45 19.36 -8.98
C THR A 577 6.55 20.40 -10.10
N ASP A 578 5.43 20.87 -10.62
CA ASP A 578 5.38 21.93 -11.64
C ASP A 578 6.16 23.18 -11.18
N THR A 579 6.32 23.37 -9.88
CA THR A 579 7.16 24.39 -9.26
C THR A 579 8.62 24.30 -9.69
N LEU A 580 9.21 23.11 -9.87
CA LEU A 580 10.58 22.95 -10.34
C LEU A 580 10.77 23.49 -11.77
N LEU A 581 9.81 23.24 -12.64
CA LEU A 581 9.80 23.76 -14.00
C LEU A 581 9.66 25.30 -14.01
N ILE A 582 8.75 25.83 -13.19
CA ILE A 582 8.55 27.27 -13.03
C ILE A 582 9.82 27.95 -12.50
N ILE A 583 10.47 27.35 -11.49
CA ILE A 583 11.73 27.86 -10.95
C ILE A 583 12.83 27.84 -12.02
N ALA A 584 12.97 26.73 -12.75
CA ALA A 584 13.97 26.61 -13.81
C ALA A 584 13.75 27.65 -14.92
N LEU A 585 12.50 27.81 -15.39
CA LEU A 585 12.16 28.84 -16.38
C LEU A 585 12.38 30.26 -15.85
N SER A 586 12.09 30.50 -14.57
CA SER A 586 12.35 31.82 -13.94
C SER A 586 13.84 32.15 -13.91
N ILE A 587 14.69 31.18 -13.58
CA ILE A 587 16.15 31.34 -13.58
C ILE A 587 16.65 31.62 -15.01
N VAL A 588 16.19 30.85 -15.99
CA VAL A 588 16.56 31.07 -17.40
C VAL A 588 16.13 32.47 -17.87
N GLY A 589 14.89 32.85 -17.57
CA GLY A 589 14.38 34.18 -17.88
C GLY A 589 15.23 35.30 -17.26
N PHE A 590 15.60 35.16 -16.01
CA PHE A 590 16.45 36.11 -15.31
C PHE A 590 17.85 36.20 -15.95
N MET A 591 18.45 35.07 -16.31
CA MET A 591 19.75 35.04 -17.03
C MET A 591 19.67 35.74 -18.38
N LEU A 592 18.60 35.58 -19.14
CA LEU A 592 18.40 36.28 -20.42
C LEU A 592 18.27 37.78 -20.24
N VAL A 593 17.61 38.25 -19.19
CA VAL A 593 17.54 39.68 -18.86
C VAL A 593 18.92 40.25 -18.54
N ILE A 594 19.72 39.57 -17.72
CA ILE A 594 21.09 39.99 -17.41
C ILE A 594 21.92 40.04 -18.69
N LEU A 595 21.84 39.02 -19.54
CA LEU A 595 22.54 38.96 -20.82
C LEU A 595 22.16 40.16 -21.71
N GLY A 596 20.87 40.47 -21.79
CA GLY A 596 20.38 41.65 -22.53
C GLY A 596 20.94 42.97 -22.01
N ILE A 597 21.03 43.11 -20.69
CA ILE A 597 21.66 44.32 -20.06
C ILE A 597 23.14 44.40 -20.41
N ILE A 598 23.86 43.29 -20.33
CA ILE A 598 25.29 43.23 -20.67
C ILE A 598 25.51 43.62 -22.13
N ILE A 599 24.75 43.07 -23.06
CA ILE A 599 24.83 43.39 -24.49
C ILE A 599 24.52 44.88 -24.72
N TYR A 600 23.46 45.41 -24.07
CA TYR A 600 23.10 46.80 -24.17
C TYR A 600 24.24 47.73 -23.68
N LEU A 601 24.83 47.44 -22.56
CA LEU A 601 25.95 48.22 -22.00
C LEU A 601 27.18 48.13 -22.90
N HIS A 602 27.50 46.97 -23.41
CA HIS A 602 28.61 46.77 -24.32
C HIS A 602 28.43 47.55 -25.65
N VAL A 603 27.23 47.48 -26.24
CA VAL A 603 26.93 48.28 -27.46
C VAL A 603 27.02 49.79 -27.18
N ARG A 604 26.61 50.22 -25.99
CA ARG A 604 26.73 51.61 -25.59
C ARG A 604 28.19 52.04 -25.42
N GLU A 605 28.98 51.23 -24.76
CA GLU A 605 30.44 51.46 -24.56
C GLU A 605 31.17 51.58 -25.91
N VAL A 606 30.97 50.61 -26.81
CA VAL A 606 31.55 50.66 -28.18
C VAL A 606 31.14 51.94 -28.94
N LYS A 607 29.90 52.40 -28.81
CA LYS A 607 29.46 53.68 -29.41
C LYS A 607 30.11 54.91 -28.80
N GLU A 608 30.36 54.92 -27.51
CA GLU A 608 31.04 55.97 -26.80
C GLU A 608 32.52 56.02 -27.19
N GLU A 609 33.21 54.89 -27.25
CA GLU A 609 34.58 54.77 -27.75
C GLU A 609 34.73 55.22 -29.21
N GLN A 610 33.82 54.90 -30.09
CA GLN A 610 33.80 55.38 -31.48
C GLN A 610 33.64 56.87 -31.56
N LYS A 611 32.80 57.49 -30.71
CA LYS A 611 32.64 58.91 -30.65
C LYS A 611 33.92 59.63 -30.18
N GLU A 612 34.59 59.11 -29.18
CA GLU A 612 35.87 59.62 -28.69
C GLU A 612 36.96 59.47 -29.74
N THR A 613 37.05 58.33 -30.40
CA THR A 613 38.01 58.10 -31.49
C THR A 613 37.78 59.07 -32.66
N ASN A 614 36.53 59.35 -33.01
CA ASN A 614 36.18 60.27 -34.06
C ASN A 614 36.48 61.74 -33.65
N LYS A 615 36.27 62.11 -32.39
CA LYS A 615 36.69 63.41 -31.86
C LYS A 615 38.22 63.56 -31.91
N PHE A 616 38.96 62.55 -31.52
CA PHE A 616 40.41 62.54 -31.56
C PHE A 616 40.92 62.68 -32.99
N LYS A 617 40.34 61.96 -33.95
CA LYS A 617 40.68 62.12 -35.38
C LYS A 617 40.39 63.52 -35.93
N SER A 618 39.32 64.19 -35.47
CA SER A 618 38.99 65.55 -35.88
C SER A 618 39.89 66.62 -35.26
N TRP A 619 40.68 66.33 -34.24
CA TRP A 619 41.66 67.21 -33.67
C TRP A 619 43.01 67.19 -34.41
N PHE A 620 43.28 66.16 -35.17
CA PHE A 620 44.52 65.98 -35.94
C PHE A 620 44.33 66.18 -37.47
N ALA A 621 43.13 66.48 -37.92
CA ALA A 621 42.83 66.90 -39.28
C ALA A 621 42.66 68.38 -39.36
#